data_a769f7ee36487bab4fa0ae8061348413
#
_entry.id   a769f7ee36487bab4fa0ae8061348413
#
_cell.length_a   1.000
_cell.length_b   1.000
_cell.length_c   1.000
_cell.angle_alpha   90.00
_cell.angle_beta   90.00
_cell.angle_gamma   90.00
#
_symmetry.space_group_name_H-M   'P 1'
#
loop_
_entity.id
_entity.type
_entity.pdbx_description
1 polymer ?
#
loop_
_entity_poly.entity_id
_entity_poly.type
_entity_poly.pdbx_seq_one_letter_code
_entity_poly.pdbx_strand_id
1 'polypeptide(L)'
;TIATVKSTLPAVAAVGPKLTAHFYDRMLSQHPELKNVFNMNNQRNGNQREALFNAICAYGANLDNLAALLPAVEKIAQKHASLAIKPEQYAIVGENLLATIEELLNPGDEVLAAWGRAYGVLADVFIQREEAIYQETEQQAGGWRGTRPFRIAAIEAQSSVIKSFTLTPVDGGAVAAFKPGQYLTVHLHPAEFEFQQNRQYSLTHTSNGKSYRIAVKRDAQGTVSG
;
A
#
# COMPACT_ATOMS: atom_id res chain seq x y z
N THR A 1 6.06 -23.35 15.25
CA THR A 1 5.65 -22.37 14.21
C THR A 1 6.84 -21.82 13.44
N ILE A 2 7.83 -21.17 14.10
CA ILE A 2 9.00 -20.61 13.40
C ILE A 2 9.77 -21.69 12.63
N ALA A 3 10.10 -22.81 13.27
CA ALA A 3 10.81 -23.93 12.64
C ALA A 3 10.01 -24.47 11.44
N THR A 4 8.71 -24.64 11.56
CA THR A 4 7.83 -25.14 10.49
C THR A 4 7.81 -24.18 9.30
N VAL A 5 7.66 -22.87 9.53
CA VAL A 5 7.70 -21.87 8.45
C VAL A 5 9.05 -21.85 7.78
N LYS A 6 10.16 -21.83 8.54
CA LYS A 6 11.53 -21.84 7.99
C LYS A 6 11.82 -23.10 7.17
N SER A 7 11.39 -24.27 7.63
CA SER A 7 11.62 -25.52 6.89
C SER A 7 10.81 -25.62 5.59
N THR A 8 9.66 -24.93 5.51
CA THR A 8 8.80 -24.91 4.32
C THR A 8 9.04 -23.72 3.40
N LEU A 9 9.79 -22.71 3.86
CA LEU A 9 10.11 -21.53 3.07
C LEU A 9 10.79 -21.83 1.72
N PRO A 10 11.73 -22.79 1.61
CA PRO A 10 12.30 -23.16 0.32
C PRO A 10 11.27 -23.65 -0.69
N ALA A 11 10.24 -24.38 -0.26
CA ALA A 11 9.16 -24.83 -1.13
C ALA A 11 8.31 -23.66 -1.61
N VAL A 12 7.96 -22.73 -0.71
CA VAL A 12 7.22 -21.49 -1.05
C VAL A 12 8.05 -20.64 -2.02
N ALA A 13 9.34 -20.47 -1.75
CA ALA A 13 10.24 -19.70 -2.61
C ALA A 13 10.40 -20.34 -4.01
N ALA A 14 10.38 -21.65 -4.10
CA ALA A 14 10.50 -22.38 -5.37
C ALA A 14 9.28 -22.19 -6.30
N VAL A 15 8.09 -21.91 -5.74
CA VAL A 15 6.90 -21.52 -6.55
C VAL A 15 7.15 -20.21 -7.27
N GLY A 16 7.95 -19.34 -6.67
CA GLY A 16 8.33 -18.06 -7.26
C GLY A 16 7.16 -17.09 -7.44
N PRO A 17 7.25 -16.18 -8.42
CA PRO A 17 6.22 -15.17 -8.69
C PRO A 17 4.85 -15.74 -9.04
N LYS A 18 4.73 -17.02 -9.39
CA LYS A 18 3.44 -17.69 -9.62
C LYS A 18 2.57 -17.69 -8.37
N LEU A 19 3.18 -17.77 -7.18
CA LEU A 19 2.46 -17.73 -5.92
C LEU A 19 1.69 -16.41 -5.77
N THR A 20 2.37 -15.30 -5.97
CA THR A 20 1.74 -13.98 -5.83
C THR A 20 0.82 -13.64 -6.99
N ALA A 21 1.09 -14.15 -8.20
CA ALA A 21 0.15 -14.05 -9.31
C ALA A 21 -1.18 -14.73 -8.97
N HIS A 22 -1.14 -15.99 -8.53
CA HIS A 22 -2.31 -16.75 -8.11
C HIS A 22 -3.05 -16.07 -6.95
N PHE A 23 -2.31 -15.61 -5.94
CA PHE A 23 -2.85 -14.88 -4.80
C PHE A 23 -3.66 -13.64 -5.23
N TYR A 24 -3.09 -12.77 -6.07
CA TYR A 24 -3.79 -11.56 -6.51
C TYR A 24 -4.99 -11.87 -7.40
N ASP A 25 -4.86 -12.82 -8.31
CA ASP A 25 -5.96 -13.22 -9.21
C ASP A 25 -7.12 -13.79 -8.38
N ARG A 26 -6.83 -14.60 -7.36
CA ARG A 26 -7.82 -15.15 -6.43
C ARG A 26 -8.48 -14.04 -5.61
N MET A 27 -7.69 -13.25 -4.92
CA MET A 27 -8.19 -12.20 -4.02
C MET A 27 -9.02 -11.15 -4.76
N LEU A 28 -8.54 -10.63 -5.89
CA LEU A 28 -9.22 -9.58 -6.64
C LEU A 28 -10.46 -10.07 -7.40
N SER A 29 -10.57 -11.37 -7.66
CA SER A 29 -11.79 -11.96 -8.21
C SER A 29 -12.90 -12.13 -7.16
N GLN A 30 -12.51 -12.48 -5.93
CA GLN A 30 -13.45 -12.64 -4.80
C GLN A 30 -13.80 -11.31 -4.12
N HIS A 31 -12.87 -10.36 -4.12
CA HIS A 31 -12.99 -9.05 -3.50
C HIS A 31 -12.67 -7.93 -4.51
N PRO A 32 -13.53 -7.71 -5.51
CA PRO A 32 -13.28 -6.71 -6.55
C PRO A 32 -13.18 -5.28 -6.01
N GLU A 33 -13.78 -4.98 -4.84
CA GLU A 33 -13.66 -3.69 -4.17
C GLU A 33 -12.23 -3.31 -3.80
N LEU A 34 -11.35 -4.30 -3.61
CA LEU A 34 -9.92 -4.07 -3.34
C LEU A 34 -9.17 -3.47 -4.54
N LYS A 35 -9.74 -3.54 -5.74
CA LYS A 35 -9.19 -2.83 -6.91
C LYS A 35 -9.19 -1.30 -6.74
N ASN A 36 -9.99 -0.77 -5.82
CA ASN A 36 -9.94 0.63 -5.42
C ASN A 36 -8.67 0.99 -4.61
N VAL A 37 -8.04 0.00 -3.98
CA VAL A 37 -6.84 0.20 -3.16
C VAL A 37 -5.58 -0.04 -3.98
N PHE A 38 -5.57 -1.10 -4.80
CA PHE A 38 -4.40 -1.49 -5.57
C PHE A 38 -4.25 -0.68 -6.85
N ASN A 39 -3.01 -0.27 -7.15
CA ASN A 39 -2.69 0.30 -8.46
C ASN A 39 -2.68 -0.81 -9.51
N MET A 40 -3.73 -0.88 -10.33
CA MET A 40 -3.91 -1.93 -11.33
C MET A 40 -2.86 -1.89 -12.45
N ASN A 41 -2.16 -0.77 -12.67
CA ASN A 41 -0.99 -0.72 -13.54
C ASN A 41 0.18 -1.53 -12.97
N ASN A 42 0.44 -1.38 -11.66
CA ASN A 42 1.48 -2.16 -10.98
C ASN A 42 1.13 -3.66 -10.93
N GLN A 43 -0.15 -4.00 -10.93
CA GLN A 43 -0.59 -5.39 -11.07
C GLN A 43 -0.28 -5.93 -12.47
N ARG A 44 -0.55 -5.15 -13.51
CA ARG A 44 -0.31 -5.56 -14.92
C ARG A 44 1.16 -5.71 -15.26
N ASN A 45 2.02 -4.83 -14.76
CA ASN A 45 3.48 -4.90 -15.01
C ASN A 45 4.24 -5.83 -14.05
N GLY A 46 3.55 -6.46 -13.08
CA GLY A 46 4.14 -7.44 -12.16
C GLY A 46 4.90 -6.85 -10.96
N ASN A 47 5.17 -5.55 -10.91
CA ASN A 47 5.98 -4.94 -9.85
C ASN A 47 5.42 -5.18 -8.45
N GLN A 48 4.10 -5.16 -8.29
CA GLN A 48 3.47 -5.38 -6.99
C GLN A 48 3.52 -6.86 -6.58
N ARG A 49 3.41 -7.78 -7.54
CA ARG A 49 3.52 -9.22 -7.33
C ARG A 49 4.91 -9.58 -6.84
N GLU A 50 5.95 -9.03 -7.47
CA GLU A 50 7.34 -9.22 -7.08
C GLU A 50 7.64 -8.64 -5.69
N ALA A 51 7.14 -7.44 -5.39
CA ALA A 51 7.32 -6.81 -4.09
C ALA A 51 6.70 -7.64 -2.96
N LEU A 52 5.50 -8.20 -3.15
CA LEU A 52 4.87 -9.07 -2.17
C LEU A 52 5.63 -10.39 -2.01
N PHE A 53 6.07 -10.99 -3.10
CA PHE A 53 6.84 -12.22 -3.05
C PHE A 53 8.14 -12.05 -2.24
N ASN A 54 8.89 -10.99 -2.52
CA ASN A 54 10.10 -10.67 -1.78
C ASN A 54 9.83 -10.39 -0.30
N ALA A 55 8.70 -9.73 0.04
CA ALA A 55 8.31 -9.49 1.41
C ALA A 55 7.97 -10.79 2.16
N ILE A 56 7.27 -11.73 1.54
CA ILE A 56 6.95 -13.04 2.12
C ILE A 56 8.24 -13.82 2.40
N CYS A 57 9.16 -13.87 1.44
CA CYS A 57 10.44 -14.56 1.59
C CYS A 57 11.30 -13.92 2.69
N ALA A 58 11.41 -12.60 2.71
CA ALA A 58 12.17 -11.88 3.73
C ALA A 58 11.59 -12.10 5.13
N TYR A 59 10.27 -12.07 5.27
CA TYR A 59 9.59 -12.32 6.53
C TYR A 59 9.82 -13.75 7.02
N GLY A 60 9.59 -14.75 6.18
CA GLY A 60 9.81 -16.16 6.52
C GLY A 60 11.26 -16.47 6.94
N ALA A 61 12.23 -15.82 6.30
CA ALA A 61 13.64 -15.98 6.64
C ALA A 61 14.05 -15.34 7.98
N ASN A 62 13.34 -14.27 8.41
CA ASN A 62 13.71 -13.45 9.58
C ASN A 62 12.72 -13.58 10.75
N LEU A 63 11.94 -14.66 10.82
CA LEU A 63 10.96 -14.87 11.91
C LEU A 63 11.57 -14.91 13.31
N ASP A 64 12.84 -15.26 13.44
CA ASP A 64 13.61 -15.24 14.69
C ASP A 64 14.35 -13.91 14.93
N ASN A 65 14.33 -12.99 13.98
CA ASN A 65 14.96 -11.67 14.06
C ASN A 65 14.09 -10.60 13.41
N LEU A 66 12.87 -10.41 13.93
CA LEU A 66 11.92 -9.42 13.39
C LEU A 66 12.44 -7.97 13.47
N ALA A 67 13.37 -7.70 14.38
CA ALA A 67 14.00 -6.38 14.49
C ALA A 67 14.71 -5.95 13.19
N ALA A 68 15.28 -6.90 12.44
CA ALA A 68 15.91 -6.62 11.15
C ALA A 68 14.92 -6.11 10.09
N LEU A 69 13.62 -6.38 10.27
CA LEU A 69 12.56 -6.00 9.33
C LEU A 69 11.92 -4.65 9.66
N LEU A 70 12.17 -4.08 10.84
CA LEU A 70 11.50 -2.83 11.28
C LEU A 70 11.61 -1.67 10.28
N PRO A 71 12.77 -1.40 9.62
CA PRO A 71 12.82 -0.33 8.63
C PRO A 71 11.92 -0.59 7.41
N ALA A 72 11.80 -1.86 6.98
CA ALA A 72 10.91 -2.23 5.89
C ALA A 72 9.44 -2.14 6.33
N VAL A 73 9.12 -2.58 7.55
CA VAL A 73 7.78 -2.45 8.14
C VAL A 73 7.36 -0.98 8.20
N GLU A 74 8.22 -0.09 8.69
CA GLU A 74 7.91 1.35 8.76
C GLU A 74 7.60 1.93 7.38
N LYS A 75 8.43 1.64 6.39
CA LYS A 75 8.23 2.12 5.00
C LYS A 75 6.90 1.62 4.41
N ILE A 76 6.56 0.36 4.65
CA ILE A 76 5.31 -0.23 4.16
C ILE A 76 4.12 0.34 4.91
N ALA A 77 4.19 0.49 6.23
CA ALA A 77 3.12 1.05 7.06
C ALA A 77 2.79 2.50 6.66
N GLN A 78 3.79 3.34 6.38
CA GLN A 78 3.59 4.69 5.86
C GLN A 78 2.84 4.67 4.51
N LYS A 79 3.20 3.75 3.61
CA LYS A 79 2.51 3.60 2.33
C LYS A 79 1.07 3.11 2.51
N HIS A 80 0.84 2.12 3.36
CA HIS A 80 -0.49 1.61 3.68
C HIS A 80 -1.36 2.69 4.31
N ALA A 81 -0.82 3.48 5.24
CA ALA A 81 -1.53 4.60 5.84
C ALA A 81 -1.95 5.64 4.79
N SER A 82 -1.09 5.94 3.80
CA SER A 82 -1.41 6.84 2.70
C SER A 82 -2.53 6.34 1.79
N LEU A 83 -2.76 5.01 1.78
CA LEU A 83 -3.84 4.35 1.04
C LEU A 83 -5.09 4.13 1.90
N ALA A 84 -5.09 4.56 3.16
CA ALA A 84 -6.16 4.37 4.14
C ALA A 84 -6.52 2.87 4.34
N ILE A 85 -5.50 2.00 4.41
CA ILE A 85 -5.68 0.57 4.66
C ILE A 85 -6.37 0.36 6.01
N LYS A 86 -7.29 -0.60 6.06
CA LYS A 86 -8.10 -0.93 7.24
C LYS A 86 -7.72 -2.30 7.80
N PRO A 87 -7.89 -2.54 9.12
CA PRO A 87 -7.61 -3.83 9.74
C PRO A 87 -8.32 -5.02 9.07
N GLU A 88 -9.57 -4.84 8.64
CA GLU A 88 -10.37 -5.90 8.01
C GLU A 88 -9.75 -6.41 6.70
N GLN A 89 -9.00 -5.57 6.00
CA GLN A 89 -8.34 -5.96 4.76
C GLN A 89 -7.19 -6.94 4.98
N TYR A 90 -6.57 -6.94 6.17
CA TYR A 90 -5.55 -7.92 6.54
C TYR A 90 -6.11 -9.33 6.67
N ALA A 91 -7.35 -9.48 7.15
CA ALA A 91 -8.02 -10.78 7.20
C ALA A 91 -8.21 -11.35 5.78
N ILE A 92 -8.70 -10.54 4.85
CA ILE A 92 -8.89 -10.93 3.43
C ILE A 92 -7.55 -11.36 2.80
N VAL A 93 -6.49 -10.60 3.03
CA VAL A 93 -5.14 -10.94 2.53
C VAL A 93 -4.66 -12.26 3.12
N GLY A 94 -4.80 -12.46 4.43
CA GLY A 94 -4.39 -13.68 5.12
C GLY A 94 -5.11 -14.93 4.61
N GLU A 95 -6.42 -14.88 4.50
CA GLU A 95 -7.25 -15.98 3.99
C GLU A 95 -6.84 -16.36 2.56
N ASN A 96 -6.66 -15.38 1.69
CA ASN A 96 -6.28 -15.64 0.30
C ASN A 96 -4.83 -16.12 0.16
N LEU A 97 -3.91 -15.65 1.02
CA LEU A 97 -2.53 -16.14 1.04
C LEU A 97 -2.45 -17.61 1.46
N LEU A 98 -3.14 -17.98 2.53
CA LEU A 98 -3.17 -19.36 3.02
C LEU A 98 -3.84 -20.30 2.00
N ALA A 99 -4.96 -19.89 1.42
CA ALA A 99 -5.61 -20.64 0.37
C ALA A 99 -4.71 -20.84 -0.87
N THR A 100 -3.94 -19.82 -1.24
CA THR A 100 -2.97 -19.90 -2.33
C THR A 100 -1.85 -20.91 -2.02
N ILE A 101 -1.33 -20.91 -0.80
CA ILE A 101 -0.32 -21.88 -0.35
C ILE A 101 -0.90 -23.30 -0.39
N GLU A 102 -2.13 -23.48 0.07
CA GLU A 102 -2.81 -24.76 0.03
C GLU A 102 -3.00 -25.26 -1.41
N GLU A 103 -3.55 -24.43 -2.29
CA GLU A 103 -3.86 -24.78 -3.68
C GLU A 103 -2.60 -25.11 -4.50
N LEU A 104 -1.47 -24.45 -4.24
CA LEU A 104 -0.24 -24.62 -5.02
C LEU A 104 0.73 -25.64 -4.45
N LEU A 105 0.72 -25.86 -3.15
CA LEU A 105 1.72 -26.70 -2.46
C LEU A 105 1.10 -27.90 -1.73
N ASN A 106 -0.17 -27.81 -1.34
CA ASN A 106 -0.86 -28.83 -0.52
C ASN A 106 0.01 -29.32 0.68
N PRO A 107 0.49 -28.42 1.53
CA PRO A 107 1.53 -28.72 2.50
C PRO A 107 1.01 -29.42 3.77
N GLY A 108 -0.32 -29.56 3.91
CA GLY A 108 -1.00 -30.11 5.07
C GLY A 108 -1.33 -29.05 6.15
N ASP A 109 -2.27 -29.42 7.02
CA ASP A 109 -2.91 -28.53 8.00
C ASP A 109 -1.91 -27.92 8.99
N GLU A 110 -0.91 -28.70 9.44
CA GLU A 110 0.10 -28.22 10.38
C GLU A 110 0.93 -27.06 9.82
N VAL A 111 1.32 -27.18 8.55
CA VAL A 111 2.10 -26.15 7.85
C VAL A 111 1.23 -24.93 7.61
N LEU A 112 -0.01 -25.11 7.14
CA LEU A 112 -0.95 -24.00 6.95
C LEU A 112 -1.22 -23.25 8.26
N ALA A 113 -1.43 -23.97 9.36
CA ALA A 113 -1.62 -23.36 10.67
C ALA A 113 -0.37 -22.59 11.14
N ALA A 114 0.83 -23.07 10.82
CA ALA A 114 2.07 -22.38 11.16
C ALA A 114 2.23 -21.07 10.36
N TRP A 115 1.96 -21.10 9.05
CA TRP A 115 1.94 -19.90 8.21
C TRP A 115 0.85 -18.92 8.63
N GLY A 116 -0.33 -19.40 9.00
CA GLY A 116 -1.44 -18.59 9.52
C GLY A 116 -1.06 -17.83 10.79
N ARG A 117 -0.43 -18.51 11.76
CA ARG A 117 0.07 -17.85 12.98
C ARG A 117 1.17 -16.83 12.68
N ALA A 118 2.10 -17.16 11.78
CA ALA A 118 3.16 -16.22 11.38
C ALA A 118 2.58 -14.98 10.69
N TYR A 119 1.63 -15.18 9.77
CA TYR A 119 0.91 -14.07 9.14
C TYR A 119 0.17 -13.19 10.16
N GLY A 120 -0.53 -13.80 11.12
CA GLY A 120 -1.25 -13.07 12.16
C GLY A 120 -0.34 -12.13 12.96
N VAL A 121 0.86 -12.59 13.35
CA VAL A 121 1.85 -11.75 14.03
C VAL A 121 2.26 -10.56 13.18
N LEU A 122 2.53 -10.77 11.89
CA LEU A 122 2.90 -9.69 10.97
C LEU A 122 1.75 -8.70 10.77
N ALA A 123 0.53 -9.20 10.57
CA ALA A 123 -0.66 -8.38 10.42
C ALA A 123 -0.88 -7.47 11.65
N ASP A 124 -0.75 -8.02 12.86
CA ASP A 124 -0.88 -7.26 14.10
C ASP A 124 0.18 -6.14 14.20
N VAL A 125 1.43 -6.40 13.82
CA VAL A 125 2.49 -5.38 13.79
C VAL A 125 2.12 -4.24 12.84
N PHE A 126 1.65 -4.54 11.63
CA PHE A 126 1.22 -3.51 10.69
C PHE A 126 -0.01 -2.76 11.18
N ILE A 127 -1.04 -3.44 11.64
CA ILE A 127 -2.29 -2.82 12.12
C ILE A 127 -1.98 -1.84 13.26
N GLN A 128 -1.15 -2.25 14.23
CA GLN A 128 -0.78 -1.39 15.35
C GLN A 128 0.05 -0.18 14.90
N ARG A 129 1.01 -0.38 13.99
CA ARG A 129 1.84 0.73 13.50
C ARG A 129 1.03 1.71 12.64
N GLU A 130 0.18 1.19 11.78
CA GLU A 130 -0.71 2.01 10.94
C GLU A 130 -1.71 2.80 11.78
N GLU A 131 -2.29 2.19 12.80
CA GLU A 131 -3.16 2.91 13.75
C GLU A 131 -2.42 4.03 14.46
N ALA A 132 -1.18 3.80 14.89
CA ALA A 132 -0.36 4.86 15.47
C ALA A 132 -0.10 6.01 14.49
N ILE A 133 0.17 5.70 13.21
CA ILE A 133 0.34 6.71 12.15
C ILE A 133 -0.96 7.50 11.94
N TYR A 134 -2.13 6.83 11.92
CA TYR A 134 -3.42 7.50 11.80
C TYR A 134 -3.69 8.46 12.96
N GLN A 135 -3.41 8.05 14.19
CA GLN A 135 -3.55 8.89 15.38
C GLN A 135 -2.59 10.08 15.36
N GLU A 136 -1.32 9.84 15.05
CA GLU A 136 -0.30 10.90 14.92
C GLU A 136 -0.71 11.95 13.87
N THR A 137 -1.24 11.50 12.73
CA THR A 137 -1.69 12.39 11.66
C THR A 137 -2.94 13.17 12.05
N GLU A 138 -3.92 12.50 12.66
CA GLU A 138 -5.19 13.11 13.08
C GLU A 138 -5.01 14.17 14.17
N GLN A 139 -4.05 13.98 15.07
CA GLN A 139 -3.75 14.90 16.16
C GLN A 139 -2.96 16.14 15.73
N GLN A 140 -2.38 16.16 14.54
CA GLN A 140 -1.69 17.34 14.03
C GLN A 140 -2.69 18.45 13.70
N ALA A 141 -2.29 19.70 13.93
CA ALA A 141 -3.08 20.85 13.48
C ALA A 141 -3.30 20.78 11.97
N GLY A 142 -4.56 20.74 11.54
CA GLY A 142 -4.95 20.55 10.13
C GLY A 142 -4.79 19.13 9.59
N GLY A 143 -4.53 18.15 10.47
CA GLY A 143 -4.49 16.73 10.14
C GLY A 143 -5.88 16.11 10.00
N TRP A 144 -5.93 14.88 9.50
CA TRP A 144 -7.17 14.13 9.34
C TRP A 144 -6.88 12.62 9.31
N ARG A 145 -7.95 11.85 9.49
CA ARG A 145 -7.94 10.38 9.32
C ARG A 145 -8.62 10.02 7.99
N GLY A 146 -8.09 9.02 7.29
CA GLY A 146 -8.65 8.56 6.01
C GLY A 146 -8.40 9.55 4.88
N THR A 147 -9.42 9.85 4.08
CA THR A 147 -9.34 10.80 2.97
C THR A 147 -10.00 12.13 3.32
N ARG A 148 -9.48 13.21 2.76
CA ARG A 148 -10.04 14.56 2.88
C ARG A 148 -10.17 15.18 1.50
N PRO A 149 -11.33 15.76 1.14
CA PRO A 149 -11.54 16.37 -0.16
C PRO A 149 -10.70 17.65 -0.34
N PHE A 150 -10.01 17.73 -1.48
CA PHE A 150 -9.25 18.89 -1.92
C PHE A 150 -9.75 19.33 -3.29
N ARG A 151 -9.66 20.62 -3.57
CA ARG A 151 -9.85 21.20 -4.91
C ARG A 151 -8.53 21.69 -5.46
N ILE A 152 -8.41 21.66 -6.78
CA ILE A 152 -7.29 22.27 -7.50
C ILE A 152 -7.53 23.78 -7.53
N ALA A 153 -6.71 24.52 -6.79
CA ALA A 153 -6.78 25.99 -6.71
C ALA A 153 -5.98 26.67 -7.81
N ALA A 154 -4.88 26.06 -8.26
CA ALA A 154 -4.05 26.57 -9.36
C ALA A 154 -3.35 25.41 -10.09
N ILE A 155 -3.12 25.63 -11.37
CA ILE A 155 -2.31 24.76 -12.25
C ILE A 155 -1.28 25.62 -12.94
N GLU A 156 -0.01 25.25 -12.84
CA GLU A 156 1.10 25.98 -13.44
C GLU A 156 1.98 25.05 -14.26
N ALA A 157 2.32 25.45 -15.49
CA ALA A 157 3.29 24.72 -16.31
C ALA A 157 4.70 24.92 -15.75
N GLN A 158 5.38 23.81 -15.46
CA GLN A 158 6.77 23.79 -15.00
C GLN A 158 7.73 23.42 -16.14
N SER A 159 7.23 22.70 -17.13
CA SER A 159 7.91 22.38 -18.39
C SER A 159 6.88 21.97 -19.45
N SER A 160 7.33 21.55 -20.62
CA SER A 160 6.46 21.00 -21.68
C SER A 160 5.70 19.72 -21.25
N VAL A 161 6.19 19.03 -20.22
CA VAL A 161 5.63 17.74 -19.75
C VAL A 161 5.32 17.70 -18.26
N ILE A 162 5.61 18.77 -17.49
CA ILE A 162 5.36 18.82 -16.05
C ILE A 162 4.44 19.99 -15.73
N LYS A 163 3.39 19.71 -14.96
CA LYS A 163 2.52 20.73 -14.35
C LYS A 163 2.54 20.58 -12.83
N SER A 164 2.53 21.71 -12.12
CA SER A 164 2.25 21.73 -10.69
C SER A 164 0.78 22.01 -10.43
N PHE A 165 0.26 21.41 -9.36
CA PHE A 165 -1.11 21.55 -8.90
C PHE A 165 -1.07 22.02 -7.47
N THR A 166 -1.69 23.18 -7.20
CA THR A 166 -1.91 23.65 -5.82
C THR A 166 -3.27 23.17 -5.35
N LEU A 167 -3.28 22.47 -4.23
CA LEU A 167 -4.44 21.82 -3.66
C LEU A 167 -4.84 22.52 -2.37
N THR A 168 -6.11 22.91 -2.26
CA THR A 168 -6.66 23.50 -1.05
C THR A 168 -7.84 22.65 -0.54
N PRO A 169 -8.00 22.49 0.78
CA PRO A 169 -9.10 21.69 1.32
C PRO A 169 -10.45 22.32 0.99
N VAL A 170 -11.42 21.48 0.64
CA VAL A 170 -12.78 21.92 0.30
C VAL A 170 -13.48 22.56 1.49
N ASP A 171 -13.20 22.06 2.70
CA ASP A 171 -13.75 22.59 3.97
C ASP A 171 -13.14 23.94 4.39
N GLY A 172 -12.13 24.43 3.69
CA GLY A 172 -11.46 25.70 3.98
C GLY A 172 -10.58 25.70 5.23
N GLY A 173 -10.44 24.56 5.90
CA GLY A 173 -9.63 24.43 7.11
C GLY A 173 -8.12 24.43 6.84
N ALA A 174 -7.34 24.48 7.91
CA ALA A 174 -5.88 24.34 7.82
C ALA A 174 -5.48 22.96 7.32
N VAL A 175 -4.27 22.86 6.76
CA VAL A 175 -3.64 21.60 6.38
C VAL A 175 -2.43 21.31 7.26
N ALA A 176 -2.18 20.03 7.55
CA ALA A 176 -1.07 19.61 8.39
C ALA A 176 0.28 20.02 7.79
N ALA A 177 1.21 20.37 8.66
CA ALA A 177 2.60 20.61 8.27
C ALA A 177 3.25 19.31 7.77
N PHE A 178 4.23 19.45 6.90
CA PHE A 178 4.99 18.32 6.36
C PHE A 178 6.47 18.62 6.31
N LYS A 179 7.26 17.56 6.27
CA LYS A 179 8.73 17.61 6.13
C LYS A 179 9.14 17.38 4.69
N PRO A 180 10.30 17.90 4.25
CA PRO A 180 10.86 17.56 2.95
C PRO A 180 10.94 16.04 2.72
N GLY A 181 10.56 15.59 1.53
CA GLY A 181 10.51 14.17 1.17
C GLY A 181 9.17 13.48 1.44
N GLN A 182 8.24 14.12 2.15
CA GLN A 182 6.89 13.58 2.30
C GLN A 182 6.07 13.69 1.02
N TYR A 183 5.09 12.82 0.88
CA TYR A 183 4.20 12.71 -0.26
C TYR A 183 2.74 12.60 0.17
N LEU A 184 1.85 12.83 -0.78
CA LEU A 184 0.42 12.54 -0.67
C LEU A 184 0.05 11.38 -1.58
N THR A 185 -0.91 10.56 -1.15
CA THR A 185 -1.66 9.72 -2.08
C THR A 185 -2.91 10.48 -2.52
N VAL A 186 -3.01 10.75 -3.79
CA VAL A 186 -4.19 11.36 -4.41
C VAL A 186 -5.12 10.24 -4.84
N HIS A 187 -6.35 10.27 -4.32
CA HIS A 187 -7.42 9.35 -4.67
C HIS A 187 -8.31 10.02 -5.72
N LEU A 188 -8.33 9.46 -6.93
CA LEU A 188 -9.09 9.98 -8.06
C LEU A 188 -10.10 8.94 -8.52
N HIS A 189 -11.28 9.41 -8.91
CA HIS A 189 -12.26 8.55 -9.58
C HIS A 189 -12.71 9.21 -10.90
N PRO A 190 -11.85 9.23 -11.93
CA PRO A 190 -12.25 9.74 -13.24
C PRO A 190 -13.38 8.88 -13.81
N ALA A 191 -14.30 9.53 -14.55
CA ALA A 191 -15.52 8.87 -15.03
C ALA A 191 -15.27 7.68 -15.98
N GLU A 192 -14.11 7.66 -16.65
CA GLU A 192 -13.68 6.61 -17.55
C GLU A 192 -13.14 5.35 -16.85
N PHE A 193 -12.97 5.39 -15.52
CA PHE A 193 -12.47 4.24 -14.74
C PHE A 193 -13.56 3.64 -13.86
N GLU A 194 -13.70 2.33 -13.91
CA GLU A 194 -14.59 1.58 -13.01
C GLU A 194 -14.15 1.68 -11.54
N PHE A 195 -12.82 1.69 -11.30
CA PHE A 195 -12.25 1.71 -9.96
C PHE A 195 -11.46 2.99 -9.71
N GLN A 196 -11.40 3.38 -8.43
CA GLN A 196 -10.59 4.49 -7.95
C GLN A 196 -9.12 4.33 -8.38
N GLN A 197 -8.50 5.44 -8.74
CA GLN A 197 -7.10 5.52 -9.11
C GLN A 197 -6.31 6.23 -8.01
N ASN A 198 -5.33 5.54 -7.44
CA ASN A 198 -4.46 6.09 -6.40
C ASN A 198 -3.08 6.38 -6.98
N ARG A 199 -2.58 7.60 -6.79
CA ARG A 199 -1.24 8.01 -7.22
C ARG A 199 -0.55 8.78 -6.12
N GLN A 200 0.73 8.52 -5.95
CA GLN A 200 1.57 9.15 -4.93
C GLN A 200 2.43 10.23 -5.55
N TYR A 201 2.38 11.44 -4.96
CA TYR A 201 3.14 12.59 -5.43
C TYR A 201 3.84 13.27 -4.25
N SER A 202 5.14 13.52 -4.42
CA SER A 202 5.91 14.29 -3.46
C SER A 202 5.40 15.72 -3.35
N LEU A 203 5.46 16.28 -2.14
CA LEU A 203 5.14 17.68 -1.90
C LEU A 203 6.29 18.56 -2.36
N THR A 204 5.98 19.61 -3.13
CA THR A 204 6.96 20.40 -3.90
C THR A 204 7.10 21.85 -3.47
N HIS A 205 6.61 22.22 -2.28
CA HIS A 205 6.77 23.55 -1.71
C HIS A 205 7.07 23.48 -0.20
N THR A 206 7.39 24.61 0.41
CA THR A 206 7.51 24.72 1.86
C THR A 206 6.12 24.64 2.51
N SER A 207 6.02 23.93 3.63
CA SER A 207 4.79 23.84 4.39
C SER A 207 4.30 25.22 4.82
N ASN A 208 3.02 25.53 4.53
CA ASN A 208 2.42 26.85 4.78
C ASN A 208 1.12 26.78 5.59
N GLY A 209 0.66 25.57 5.99
CA GLY A 209 -0.55 25.34 6.75
C GLY A 209 -1.87 25.62 6.00
N LYS A 210 -1.84 25.93 4.70
CA LYS A 210 -3.02 26.35 3.91
C LYS A 210 -3.25 25.49 2.68
N SER A 211 -2.20 24.98 2.06
CA SER A 211 -2.27 24.24 0.80
C SER A 211 -1.17 23.20 0.68
N TYR A 212 -1.37 22.26 -0.22
CA TYR A 212 -0.32 21.36 -0.71
C TYR A 212 -0.05 21.64 -2.18
N ARG A 213 1.18 21.43 -2.62
CA ARG A 213 1.53 21.48 -4.04
C ARG A 213 2.24 20.20 -4.44
N ILE A 214 1.76 19.61 -5.53
CA ILE A 214 2.36 18.45 -6.17
C ILE A 214 2.81 18.79 -7.58
N ALA A 215 3.76 18.06 -8.14
CA ALA A 215 4.14 18.15 -9.54
C ALA A 215 3.87 16.81 -10.23
N VAL A 216 3.18 16.86 -11.36
CA VAL A 216 2.80 15.69 -12.14
C VAL A 216 3.47 15.77 -13.50
N LYS A 217 4.27 14.76 -13.80
CA LYS A 217 4.83 14.58 -15.14
C LYS A 217 3.81 13.87 -16.01
N ARG A 218 3.53 14.43 -17.18
CA ARG A 218 2.72 13.77 -18.20
C ARG A 218 3.48 12.53 -18.71
N ASP A 219 2.85 11.38 -18.58
CA ASP A 219 3.30 10.13 -19.18
C ASP A 219 2.35 9.77 -20.33
N ALA A 220 2.83 9.80 -21.57
CA ALA A 220 2.01 9.55 -22.76
C ALA A 220 1.32 8.15 -22.74
N GLN A 221 1.88 7.20 -21.96
CA GLN A 221 1.30 5.88 -21.76
C GLN A 221 0.63 5.75 -20.38
N GLY A 222 0.62 6.79 -19.58
CA GLY A 222 0.05 6.84 -18.25
C GLY A 222 -1.48 6.84 -18.31
N THR A 223 -2.12 6.00 -17.52
CA THR A 223 -3.59 5.91 -17.46
C THR A 223 -4.24 7.09 -16.75
N VAL A 224 -3.50 7.87 -15.97
CA VAL A 224 -4.00 9.02 -15.20
C VAL A 224 -3.31 10.32 -15.58
N SER A 225 -2.04 10.27 -15.92
CA SER A 225 -1.22 11.45 -16.24
C SER A 225 -0.95 11.64 -17.73
N GLY A 226 -1.58 10.84 -18.59
CA GLY A 226 -1.47 10.90 -20.05
C GLY A 226 -2.16 12.10 -20.70
#